data_3c5e5e9bc3322e3446b64e4806efc4be
#
_entry.id   3c5e5e9bc3322e3446b64e4806efc4be
#
_cell.length_a   1.000
_cell.length_b   1.000
_cell.length_c   1.000
_cell.angle_alpha   90.00
_cell.angle_beta   90.00
_cell.angle_gamma   90.00
#
_symmetry.space_group_name_H-M   'P 1'
#
loop_
_entity.id
_entity.type
_entity.pdbx_description
1 polymer ?
#
loop_
_entity_poly.entity_id
_entity_poly.type
_entity_poly.pdbx_seq_one_letter_code
_entity_poly.pdbx_strand_id
1 'polypeptide(L)' 'MKISLKVKPQAKEDKVKKIGLNNYAVWVKAKAIEGKANQAVVKILSEYFDIAKSKVLLVKGKRARDKIFMVHV' A
#
# COMPACT_ATOMS: atom_id res chain seq x y z
N MET A 1 -7.52 -4.09 10.84
CA MET A 1 -6.38 -3.27 11.29
C MET A 1 -6.22 -2.08 10.35
N LYS A 2 -6.20 -0.89 10.89
CA LYS A 2 -6.00 0.33 10.08
C LYS A 2 -4.52 0.68 10.08
N ILE A 3 -3.95 0.88 8.90
CA ILE A 3 -2.53 1.21 8.75
C ILE A 3 -2.36 2.46 7.90
N SER A 4 -1.31 3.22 8.20
CA SER A 4 -0.91 4.38 7.42
C SER A 4 0.26 4.02 6.53
N LEU A 5 0.19 4.41 5.26
CA LEU A 5 1.21 4.13 4.28
C LEU A 5 1.77 5.41 3.68
N LYS A 6 3.07 5.44 3.49
CA LYS A 6 3.72 6.40 2.62
C LYS A 6 4.14 5.66 1.36
N VAL A 7 3.56 6.00 0.23
CA VAL A 7 3.79 5.31 -1.03
C VAL A 7 4.80 6.09 -1.87
N LYS A 8 5.80 5.38 -2.37
CA LYS A 8 6.85 5.95 -3.23
C LYS A 8 6.77 5.29 -4.60
N PRO A 9 6.12 5.93 -5.58
CA PRO A 9 5.96 5.35 -6.91
C PRO A 9 7.26 5.44 -7.72
N GLN A 10 7.28 4.77 -8.88
CA GLN A 10 8.40 4.74 -9.80
C GLN A 10 9.70 4.29 -9.14
N ALA A 11 9.60 3.36 -8.22
CA ALA A 11 10.75 2.76 -7.57
C ALA A 11 11.37 1.69 -8.46
N LYS A 12 12.58 1.26 -8.14
CA LYS A 12 13.26 0.20 -8.88
C LYS A 12 12.66 -1.18 -8.63
N GLU A 13 12.04 -1.36 -7.47
CA GLU A 13 11.41 -2.63 -7.10
C GLU A 13 10.23 -2.39 -6.18
N ASP A 14 9.33 -3.34 -6.12
CA ASP A 14 8.23 -3.32 -5.17
C ASP A 14 8.75 -3.77 -3.81
N LYS A 15 8.45 -2.98 -2.76
CA LYS A 15 9.02 -3.22 -1.44
C LYS A 15 8.12 -2.62 -0.37
N VAL A 16 8.05 -3.25 0.79
CA VAL A 16 7.34 -2.72 1.95
C VAL A 16 8.23 -2.80 3.18
N LYS A 17 8.16 -1.76 4.01
CA LYS A 17 8.92 -1.70 5.26
C LYS A 17 8.03 -1.14 6.37
N LYS A 18 7.97 -1.83 7.51
CA LYS A 18 7.28 -1.33 8.68
C LYS A 18 8.16 -0.30 9.38
N ILE A 19 7.65 0.93 9.53
CA ILE A 19 8.42 2.03 10.13
C ILE A 19 7.85 2.50 11.46
N GLY A 20 6.73 1.95 11.91
CA GLY A 20 6.11 2.26 13.19
C GLY A 20 5.06 1.25 13.51
N LEU A 21 4.32 1.42 14.60
CA LEU A 21 3.35 0.43 15.06
C LEU A 21 2.32 0.07 13.97
N ASN A 22 1.71 1.07 13.35
CA ASN A 22 0.77 0.90 12.25
C ASN A 22 1.16 1.77 11.07
N ASN A 23 2.46 2.01 10.89
CA ASN A 23 2.99 2.85 9.82
C ASN A 23 3.94 2.06 8.95
N TYR A 24 3.76 2.19 7.63
CA TYR A 24 4.56 1.46 6.65
C TYR A 24 5.01 2.40 5.54
N ALA A 25 6.17 2.11 4.98
CA ALA A 25 6.61 2.72 3.72
C ALA A 25 6.52 1.65 2.64
N VAL A 26 5.96 2.02 1.48
CA VAL A 26 5.77 1.10 0.36
C VAL A 26 6.38 1.72 -0.89
N TRP A 27 7.28 0.98 -1.52
CA TRP A 27 7.88 1.36 -2.81
C TRP A 27 7.21 0.53 -3.89
N VAL A 28 6.79 1.17 -4.97
CA VAL A 28 6.16 0.49 -6.10
C VAL A 28 6.81 0.93 -7.40
N LYS A 29 7.00 -0.01 -8.32
CA LYS A 29 7.49 0.29 -9.66
C LYS A 29 6.45 1.06 -10.46
N ALA A 30 5.18 0.83 -10.19
CA ALA A 30 4.08 1.45 -10.91
C ALA A 30 4.09 2.95 -10.76
N LYS A 31 3.59 3.65 -11.79
CA LYS A 31 3.43 5.09 -11.76
C LYS A 31 2.18 5.44 -10.94
N ALA A 32 2.18 6.64 -10.34
CA ALA A 32 1.04 7.11 -9.54
C ALA A 32 -0.05 7.70 -10.45
N ILE A 33 -0.46 6.96 -11.48
CA ILE A 33 -1.48 7.38 -12.45
C ILE A 33 -2.52 6.28 -12.62
N GLU A 34 -3.76 6.68 -12.90
CA GLU A 34 -4.86 5.77 -13.23
C GLU A 34 -5.06 4.63 -12.21
N GLY A 35 -4.75 4.88 -10.94
CA GLY A 35 -4.91 3.89 -9.91
C GLY A 35 -3.89 2.76 -9.92
N LYS A 36 -2.90 2.79 -10.80
CA LYS A 36 -1.89 1.72 -10.92
C LYS A 36 -1.08 1.54 -9.65
N ALA A 37 -0.67 2.65 -9.01
CA ALA A 37 0.08 2.58 -7.77
C ALA A 37 -0.78 1.97 -6.65
N ASN A 38 -2.06 2.30 -6.59
CA ASN A 38 -2.97 1.74 -5.58
C ASN A 38 -3.14 0.23 -5.76
N GLN A 39 -3.27 -0.22 -7.02
CA GLN A 39 -3.37 -1.65 -7.31
C GLN A 39 -2.09 -2.39 -6.89
N ALA A 40 -0.94 -1.79 -7.16
CA ALA A 40 0.35 -2.37 -6.76
C ALA A 40 0.46 -2.44 -5.23
N VAL A 41 0.01 -1.42 -4.53
CA VAL A 41 0.01 -1.40 -3.06
C VAL A 41 -0.88 -2.51 -2.51
N VAL A 42 -2.08 -2.68 -3.06
CA VAL A 42 -2.99 -3.76 -2.63
C VAL A 42 -2.32 -5.11 -2.80
N LYS A 43 -1.67 -5.34 -3.93
CA LYS A 43 -0.97 -6.61 -4.19
C LYS A 43 0.14 -6.84 -3.17
N ILE A 44 0.98 -5.82 -2.95
CA ILE A 44 2.09 -5.90 -2.00
C ILE A 44 1.59 -6.19 -0.59
N LEU A 45 0.58 -5.47 -0.14
CA LEU A 45 0.03 -5.68 1.20
C LEU A 45 -0.63 -7.04 1.36
N SER A 46 -1.32 -7.52 0.34
CA SER A 46 -1.94 -8.86 0.40
C SER A 46 -0.87 -9.95 0.57
N GLU A 47 0.24 -9.80 -0.11
CA GLU A 47 1.36 -10.74 0.02
C GLU A 47 2.06 -10.59 1.36
N TYR A 48 2.27 -9.37 1.81
CA TYR A 48 2.95 -9.10 3.07
C TYR A 48 2.19 -9.66 4.27
N PHE A 49 0.87 -9.50 4.29
CA PHE A 49 0.01 -10.00 5.36
C PHE A 49 -0.52 -11.41 5.10
N ASP A 50 -0.24 -11.96 3.93
CA ASP A 50 -0.71 -13.30 3.52
C ASP A 50 -2.24 -13.41 3.60
N ILE A 51 -2.92 -12.47 2.94
CA ILE A 51 -4.37 -12.41 2.89
C ILE A 51 -4.84 -12.13 1.46
N ALA A 52 -6.12 -12.34 1.21
CA ALA A 52 -6.71 -12.03 -0.09
C ALA A 52 -6.71 -10.52 -0.35
N LYS A 53 -6.60 -10.14 -1.63
CA LYS A 53 -6.63 -8.72 -2.02
C LYS A 53 -7.92 -8.04 -1.60
N SER A 54 -9.04 -8.76 -1.57
CA SER A 54 -10.34 -8.22 -1.15
C SER A 54 -10.37 -7.79 0.31
N LYS A 55 -9.39 -8.22 1.11
CA LYS A 55 -9.26 -7.85 2.51
C LYS A 55 -8.35 -6.66 2.75
N VAL A 56 -7.86 -6.05 1.66
CA VAL A 56 -7.03 -4.85 1.70
C VAL A 56 -7.83 -3.72 1.06
N LEU A 57 -8.28 -2.76 1.87
CA LEU A 57 -9.18 -1.71 1.42
C LEU A 57 -8.57 -0.33 1.61
N LEU A 58 -8.57 0.47 0.55
CA LEU A 58 -8.14 1.86 0.62
C LEU A 58 -9.23 2.68 1.30
N VAL A 59 -8.92 3.31 2.43
CA VAL A 59 -9.85 4.12 3.19
C VAL A 59 -9.74 5.59 2.83
N LYS A 60 -8.52 6.09 2.66
CA LYS A 60 -8.27 7.50 2.43
C LYS A 60 -7.00 7.71 1.62
N GLY A 61 -6.94 8.78 0.84
CA GLY A 61 -5.74 9.17 0.12
C GLY A 61 -5.60 8.54 -1.26
N LYS A 62 -6.71 8.32 -1.97
CA LYS A 62 -6.68 7.67 -3.28
C LYS A 62 -5.67 8.30 -4.26
N ARG A 63 -5.52 9.63 -4.22
CA ARG A 63 -4.61 10.36 -5.11
C ARG A 63 -3.41 10.94 -4.38
N ALA A 64 -3.25 10.63 -3.11
CA ALA A 64 -2.15 11.13 -2.30
C ALA A 64 -1.08 10.06 -2.13
N ARG A 65 0.14 10.48 -1.78
CA ARG A 65 1.22 9.55 -1.42
C ARG A 65 1.02 8.99 -0.02
N ASP A 66 0.39 9.76 0.86
CA ASP A 66 0.04 9.30 2.21
C ASP A 66 -1.36 8.69 2.13
N LYS A 67 -1.47 7.42 2.45
CA LYS A 67 -2.70 6.66 2.32
C LYS A 67 -3.03 5.93 3.60
N ILE A 68 -4.31 5.68 3.80
CA ILE A 68 -4.78 4.86 4.92
C ILE A 68 -5.50 3.65 4.33
N PHE A 69 -5.08 2.47 4.76
CA PHE A 69 -5.69 1.22 4.35
C PHE A 69 -6.28 0.49 5.54
N MET A 70 -7.37 -0.21 5.32
CA MET A 70 -7.91 -1.18 6.27
C MET A 70 -7.49 -2.57 5.80
N VAL A 71 -6.85 -3.32 6.68
CA VAL A 71 -6.38 -4.67 6.40
C VAL A 71 -7.09 -5.63 7.35
N HIS A 72 -7.82 -6.57 6.81
CA HIS A 72 -8.56 -7.57 7.59
C HIS A 72 -7.71 -8.84 7.73
N VAL A 73 -6.93 -8.87 8.78
CA VAL A 73 -6.04 -9.99 9.09
C VAL A 73 -6.62 -10.91 10.13
#